data_cac337256cd6390f75cd7eb0008b67b7
#
_entry.id   cac337256cd6390f75cd7eb0008b67b7
#
_cell.length_a   1.000
_cell.length_b   1.000
_cell.length_c   1.000
_cell.angle_alpha   90.00
_cell.angle_beta   90.00
_cell.angle_gamma   90.00
#
_symmetry.space_group_name_H-M   'P 1'
#
loop_
_entity.id
_entity.type
_entity.pdbx_description
1 polymer ?
#
loop_
_entity_poly.entity_id
_entity_poly.type
_entity_poly.pdbx_seq_one_letter_code
_entity_poly.pdbx_strand_id
1 'polypeptide(L)'
;MQEILVLGAGKIGALITGLLADSGDYRVQLADKEEGAADDVVKAHGHGNLDAFMFDASDAASLTAHIRANNPVAVISGLPYYCNVAVAKVVREENLHYFDLTEDVAVTEEVRKLAEGAKTVFVPQCGLAPGFISIAANELIQHFDELKSVKLRVGALPQHPNNVLKYSLTWSTDGVINEYGNLCQSIVDGTEVDVLPLEGLEQIEIDGKLYEAFNTSGGLGSLGNTYGERVTTMNYKTIRYPGHCEQIRLLMNGLKLNHDRSTLKRILENAVPQTLQDVVIIYAAVTGFQDGELREENYVNKVYPELVSDRLWSAIQITTAAGICSVMDLVLSNPSNYSGFIAQEEFGLIDILENRFGEYYAHGGTNLTSAEAVARGATGHQR
;
A
#
# COMPACT_ATOMS: atom_id res chain seq x y z
N MET A 1 -3.96 -24.81 10.00
CA MET A 1 -3.50 -23.43 9.92
C MET A 1 -2.23 -23.40 9.06
N GLN A 2 -2.14 -22.43 8.13
CA GLN A 2 -0.92 -22.19 7.37
C GLN A 2 0.03 -21.31 8.19
N GLU A 3 1.34 -21.62 8.13
CA GLU A 3 2.37 -20.87 8.85
C GLU A 3 2.80 -19.66 8.03
N ILE A 4 2.67 -18.45 8.57
CA ILE A 4 3.04 -17.19 7.91
C ILE A 4 4.14 -16.50 8.73
N LEU A 5 5.24 -16.14 8.08
CA LEU A 5 6.30 -15.34 8.68
C LEU A 5 6.07 -13.85 8.37
N VAL A 6 5.83 -13.06 9.40
CA VAL A 6 5.72 -11.59 9.32
C VAL A 6 7.02 -10.97 9.84
N LEU A 7 7.69 -10.18 9.01
CA LEU A 7 8.93 -9.50 9.33
C LEU A 7 8.66 -8.03 9.66
N GLY A 8 9.07 -7.60 10.86
CA GLY A 8 8.85 -6.26 11.40
C GLY A 8 7.66 -6.17 12.33
N ALA A 9 7.91 -5.92 13.63
CA ALA A 9 6.89 -5.74 14.66
C ALA A 9 6.46 -4.26 14.83
N GLY A 10 6.66 -3.44 13.79
CA GLY A 10 6.20 -2.05 13.76
C GLY A 10 4.68 -1.92 13.68
N LYS A 11 4.19 -0.69 13.51
CA LYS A 11 2.74 -0.36 13.50
C LYS A 11 1.93 -1.22 12.53
N ILE A 12 2.45 -1.45 11.30
CA ILE A 12 1.74 -2.21 10.27
C ILE A 12 1.89 -3.71 10.53
N GLY A 13 3.09 -4.21 10.84
CA GLY A 13 3.30 -5.63 11.13
C GLY A 13 2.52 -6.11 12.35
N ALA A 14 2.35 -5.26 13.38
CA ALA A 14 1.49 -5.56 14.52
C ALA A 14 0.02 -5.77 14.11
N LEU A 15 -0.52 -4.92 13.21
CA LEU A 15 -1.90 -5.08 12.73
C LEU A 15 -2.05 -6.28 11.80
N ILE A 16 -1.11 -6.49 10.86
CA ILE A 16 -1.08 -7.69 10.00
C ILE A 16 -1.13 -8.95 10.87
N THR A 17 -0.26 -9.02 11.90
CA THR A 17 -0.21 -10.14 12.84
C THR A 17 -1.55 -10.37 13.53
N GLY A 18 -2.21 -9.32 14.01
CA GLY A 18 -3.52 -9.41 14.64
C GLY A 18 -4.60 -9.90 13.68
N LEU A 19 -4.72 -9.28 12.50
CA LEU A 19 -5.71 -9.66 11.48
C LEU A 19 -5.60 -11.14 11.08
N LEU A 20 -4.37 -11.60 10.81
CA LEU A 20 -4.13 -12.99 10.44
C LEU A 20 -4.45 -13.96 11.58
N ALA A 21 -4.09 -13.61 12.81
CA ALA A 21 -4.38 -14.45 13.98
C ALA A 21 -5.89 -14.54 14.28
N ASP A 22 -6.59 -13.41 14.20
CA ASP A 22 -8.04 -13.32 14.43
C ASP A 22 -8.86 -14.18 13.46
N SER A 23 -8.36 -14.34 12.21
CA SER A 23 -9.01 -15.16 11.20
C SER A 23 -9.11 -16.65 11.59
N GLY A 24 -8.21 -17.13 12.45
CA GLY A 24 -8.12 -18.52 12.87
C GLY A 24 -7.55 -19.51 11.83
N ASP A 25 -7.27 -19.05 10.61
CA ASP A 25 -6.74 -19.91 9.52
C ASP A 25 -5.22 -19.90 9.45
N TYR A 26 -4.59 -18.90 10.05
CA TYR A 26 -3.14 -18.69 10.02
C TYR A 26 -2.52 -18.83 11.41
N ARG A 27 -1.33 -19.42 11.43
CA ARG A 27 -0.39 -19.33 12.55
C ARG A 27 0.70 -18.35 12.16
N VAL A 28 0.92 -17.33 12.98
CA VAL A 28 1.81 -16.22 12.62
C VAL A 28 3.08 -16.26 13.45
N GLN A 29 4.21 -16.29 12.77
CA GLN A 29 5.55 -16.15 13.30
C GLN A 29 5.95 -14.67 13.10
N LEU A 30 5.85 -13.85 14.15
CA LEU A 30 6.27 -12.46 14.09
C LEU A 30 7.74 -12.33 14.47
N ALA A 31 8.55 -11.71 13.62
CA ALA A 31 9.96 -11.49 13.88
C ALA A 31 10.36 -10.01 13.80
N ASP A 32 11.21 -9.60 14.72
CA ASP A 32 11.85 -8.27 14.72
C ASP A 32 13.28 -8.39 15.22
N LYS A 33 14.15 -7.45 14.85
CA LYS A 33 15.54 -7.38 15.35
C LYS A 33 15.65 -6.72 16.72
N GLU A 34 14.68 -5.89 17.07
CA GLU A 34 14.65 -5.18 18.36
C GLU A 34 14.15 -6.12 19.46
N GLU A 35 14.91 -6.19 20.56
CA GLU A 35 14.60 -7.04 21.71
C GLU A 35 13.21 -6.71 22.28
N GLY A 36 12.36 -7.72 22.45
CA GLY A 36 11.03 -7.59 23.01
C GLY A 36 9.96 -7.04 22.07
N ALA A 37 10.30 -6.47 20.90
CA ALA A 37 9.31 -5.85 20.01
C ALA A 37 8.26 -6.84 19.53
N ALA A 38 8.65 -8.02 19.06
CA ALA A 38 7.72 -9.07 18.62
C ALA A 38 6.93 -9.65 19.83
N ASP A 39 7.61 -9.86 20.97
CA ASP A 39 6.98 -10.35 22.20
C ASP A 39 5.85 -9.44 22.70
N ASP A 40 6.09 -8.12 22.68
CA ASP A 40 5.10 -7.13 23.13
C ASP A 40 3.85 -7.14 22.24
N VAL A 41 4.02 -7.28 20.92
CA VAL A 41 2.91 -7.41 19.98
C VAL A 41 2.12 -8.70 20.23
N VAL A 42 2.79 -9.85 20.34
CA VAL A 42 2.17 -11.16 20.59
C VAL A 42 1.41 -11.15 21.92
N LYS A 43 2.00 -10.61 22.99
CA LYS A 43 1.33 -10.46 24.29
C LYS A 43 0.11 -9.54 24.23
N ALA A 44 0.20 -8.44 23.47
CA ALA A 44 -0.89 -7.48 23.33
C ALA A 44 -2.10 -8.05 22.60
N HIS A 45 -1.89 -8.93 21.62
CA HIS A 45 -2.98 -9.63 20.92
C HIS A 45 -3.52 -10.83 21.70
N GLY A 46 -2.67 -11.57 22.41
CA GLY A 46 -3.09 -12.65 23.32
C GLY A 46 -3.61 -13.92 22.63
N HIS A 47 -3.41 -14.10 21.31
CA HIS A 47 -3.85 -15.29 20.57
C HIS A 47 -2.87 -16.45 20.71
N GLY A 48 -3.40 -17.67 20.80
CA GLY A 48 -2.60 -18.90 20.93
C GLY A 48 -1.92 -19.38 19.63
N ASN A 49 -2.19 -18.73 18.52
CA ASN A 49 -1.62 -19.00 17.19
C ASN A 49 -0.57 -17.95 16.77
N LEU A 50 0.04 -17.28 17.76
CA LEU A 50 1.11 -16.29 17.55
C LEU A 50 2.40 -16.77 18.25
N ASP A 51 3.51 -16.67 17.55
CA ASP A 51 4.85 -16.91 18.08
C ASP A 51 5.75 -15.68 17.80
N ALA A 52 6.53 -15.27 18.79
CA ALA A 52 7.48 -14.16 18.70
C ALA A 52 8.91 -14.66 18.49
N PHE A 53 9.66 -13.99 17.62
CA PHE A 53 11.06 -14.32 17.33
C PHE A 53 11.91 -13.05 17.27
N MET A 54 13.15 -13.15 17.74
CA MET A 54 14.12 -12.06 17.67
C MET A 54 15.27 -12.45 16.74
N PHE A 55 15.35 -11.83 15.58
CA PHE A 55 16.49 -11.89 14.65
C PHE A 55 16.47 -10.76 13.65
N ASP A 56 17.61 -10.45 13.06
CA ASP A 56 17.72 -9.47 11.98
C ASP A 56 17.40 -10.17 10.63
N ALA A 57 16.25 -9.85 10.07
CA ALA A 57 15.82 -10.40 8.78
C ALA A 57 16.63 -9.86 7.57
N SER A 58 17.44 -8.81 7.74
CA SER A 58 18.39 -8.34 6.73
C SER A 58 19.65 -9.24 6.64
N ASP A 59 19.89 -10.06 7.68
CA ASP A 59 20.92 -11.12 7.64
C ASP A 59 20.35 -12.39 7.01
N ALA A 60 20.77 -12.67 5.78
CA ALA A 60 20.30 -13.82 5.02
C ALA A 60 20.48 -15.16 5.74
N ALA A 61 21.56 -15.33 6.52
CA ALA A 61 21.82 -16.58 7.25
C ALA A 61 20.80 -16.79 8.38
N SER A 62 20.50 -15.75 9.15
CA SER A 62 19.51 -15.78 10.22
C SER A 62 18.10 -16.04 9.68
N LEU A 63 17.71 -15.37 8.60
CA LEU A 63 16.41 -15.57 7.95
C LEU A 63 16.28 -17.00 7.39
N THR A 64 17.31 -17.51 6.70
CA THR A 64 17.33 -18.89 6.18
C THR A 64 17.23 -19.92 7.31
N ALA A 65 17.99 -19.73 8.39
CA ALA A 65 17.95 -20.63 9.54
C ALA A 65 16.54 -20.66 10.19
N HIS A 66 15.89 -19.50 10.33
CA HIS A 66 14.54 -19.42 10.85
C HIS A 66 13.54 -20.13 9.94
N ILE A 67 13.55 -19.84 8.63
CA ILE A 67 12.66 -20.46 7.65
C ILE A 67 12.76 -21.99 7.69
N ARG A 68 13.97 -22.53 7.68
CA ARG A 68 14.20 -23.99 7.71
C ARG A 68 13.78 -24.65 9.02
N ALA A 69 13.86 -23.93 10.14
CA ALA A 69 13.45 -24.45 11.45
C ALA A 69 11.92 -24.45 11.63
N ASN A 70 11.21 -23.47 11.05
CA ASN A 70 9.80 -23.21 11.34
C ASN A 70 8.87 -23.43 10.13
N ASN A 71 9.41 -23.65 8.92
CA ASN A 71 8.68 -24.02 7.69
C ASN A 71 7.44 -23.14 7.36
N PRO A 72 7.54 -21.81 7.32
CA PRO A 72 6.44 -20.98 6.85
C PRO A 72 6.14 -21.27 5.38
N VAL A 73 4.89 -21.02 4.94
CA VAL A 73 4.51 -21.13 3.51
C VAL A 73 4.67 -19.80 2.78
N ALA A 74 4.63 -18.70 3.52
CA ALA A 74 4.74 -17.35 2.98
C ALA A 74 5.48 -16.43 3.94
N VAL A 75 6.12 -15.40 3.37
CA VAL A 75 6.79 -14.32 4.07
C VAL A 75 6.11 -13.00 3.71
N ILE A 76 5.69 -12.25 4.71
CA ILE A 76 5.23 -10.86 4.60
C ILE A 76 6.33 -9.95 5.13
N SER A 77 6.86 -9.07 4.29
CA SER A 77 7.85 -8.07 4.71
C SER A 77 7.18 -6.74 5.04
N GLY A 78 7.09 -6.40 6.32
CA GLY A 78 6.75 -5.07 6.84
C GLY A 78 7.98 -4.23 7.18
N LEU A 79 9.14 -4.58 6.62
CA LEU A 79 10.43 -3.91 6.82
C LEU A 79 10.57 -2.66 5.95
N PRO A 80 11.54 -1.77 6.25
CA PRO A 80 11.91 -0.70 5.33
C PRO A 80 12.29 -1.24 3.94
N TYR A 81 11.92 -0.52 2.88
CA TYR A 81 12.06 -0.95 1.48
C TYR A 81 13.45 -1.47 1.11
N TYR A 82 14.52 -0.89 1.66
CA TYR A 82 15.89 -1.28 1.37
C TYR A 82 16.29 -2.69 1.89
N CYS A 83 15.48 -3.31 2.76
CA CYS A 83 15.66 -4.70 3.21
C CYS A 83 15.05 -5.71 2.24
N ASN A 84 14.05 -5.32 1.44
CA ASN A 84 13.16 -6.24 0.73
C ASN A 84 13.87 -7.10 -0.31
N VAL A 85 14.85 -6.56 -1.04
CA VAL A 85 15.62 -7.35 -2.03
C VAL A 85 16.36 -8.50 -1.38
N ALA A 86 16.97 -8.29 -0.20
CA ALA A 86 17.69 -9.34 0.53
C ALA A 86 16.73 -10.43 1.03
N VAL A 87 15.58 -10.02 1.57
CA VAL A 87 14.51 -10.95 2.00
C VAL A 87 13.98 -11.75 0.81
N ALA A 88 13.63 -11.09 -0.30
CA ALA A 88 13.09 -11.74 -1.49
C ALA A 88 14.06 -12.79 -2.08
N LYS A 89 15.38 -12.56 -2.03
CA LYS A 89 16.39 -13.55 -2.44
C LYS A 89 16.31 -14.83 -1.61
N VAL A 90 16.29 -14.71 -0.29
CA VAL A 90 16.17 -15.87 0.60
C VAL A 90 14.86 -16.61 0.37
N VAL A 91 13.73 -15.86 0.29
CA VAL A 91 12.42 -16.44 0.01
C VAL A 91 12.39 -17.20 -1.31
N ARG A 92 13.06 -16.67 -2.34
CA ARG A 92 13.21 -17.32 -3.66
C ARG A 92 14.00 -18.64 -3.56
N GLU A 93 15.11 -18.64 -2.82
CA GLU A 93 15.97 -19.82 -2.60
C GLU A 93 15.25 -20.92 -1.81
N GLU A 94 14.44 -20.52 -0.83
CA GLU A 94 13.68 -21.45 0.02
C GLU A 94 12.30 -21.84 -0.58
N ASN A 95 11.95 -21.35 -1.78
CA ASN A 95 10.70 -21.63 -2.50
C ASN A 95 9.43 -21.30 -1.71
N LEU A 96 9.37 -20.11 -1.12
CA LEU A 96 8.21 -19.59 -0.39
C LEU A 96 7.49 -18.51 -1.19
N HIS A 97 6.26 -18.18 -0.80
CA HIS A 97 5.53 -17.02 -1.31
C HIS A 97 6.05 -15.74 -0.63
N TYR A 98 6.14 -14.66 -1.39
CA TYR A 98 6.66 -13.36 -0.95
C TYR A 98 5.64 -12.25 -1.14
N PHE A 99 5.46 -11.43 -0.09
CA PHE A 99 4.60 -10.23 -0.11
C PHE A 99 5.31 -9.09 0.60
N ASP A 100 5.20 -7.86 0.07
CA ASP A 100 5.74 -6.67 0.71
C ASP A 100 4.89 -5.41 0.49
N LEU A 101 5.28 -4.33 1.15
CA LEU A 101 4.62 -3.03 1.15
C LEU A 101 5.48 -1.94 0.47
N THR A 102 6.46 -2.31 -0.34
CA THR A 102 7.41 -1.34 -0.88
C THR A 102 6.75 -0.30 -1.79
N GLU A 103 7.14 0.95 -1.62
CA GLU A 103 6.82 2.06 -2.53
C GLU A 103 7.97 2.34 -3.52
N ASP A 104 9.11 1.68 -3.33
CA ASP A 104 10.32 1.94 -4.11
C ASP A 104 10.31 1.17 -5.43
N VAL A 105 10.39 1.92 -6.54
CA VAL A 105 10.34 1.38 -7.92
C VAL A 105 11.53 0.47 -8.21
N ALA A 106 12.75 0.85 -7.78
CA ALA A 106 13.95 0.06 -8.05
C ALA A 106 13.91 -1.28 -7.29
N VAL A 107 13.43 -1.28 -6.05
CA VAL A 107 13.23 -2.49 -5.26
C VAL A 107 12.22 -3.40 -5.94
N THR A 108 11.10 -2.87 -6.43
CA THR A 108 10.07 -3.63 -7.14
C THR A 108 10.64 -4.31 -8.39
N GLU A 109 11.45 -3.61 -9.19
CA GLU A 109 12.07 -4.19 -10.39
C GLU A 109 13.09 -5.30 -10.05
N GLU A 110 13.83 -5.18 -8.95
CA GLU A 110 14.70 -6.27 -8.49
C GLU A 110 13.89 -7.48 -8.01
N VAL A 111 12.78 -7.29 -7.31
CA VAL A 111 11.85 -8.37 -6.92
C VAL A 111 11.25 -9.03 -8.17
N ARG A 112 10.89 -8.26 -9.20
CA ARG A 112 10.40 -8.79 -10.48
C ARG A 112 11.40 -9.74 -11.13
N LYS A 113 12.68 -9.34 -11.20
CA LYS A 113 13.76 -10.20 -11.73
C LYS A 113 13.93 -11.47 -10.93
N LEU A 114 13.87 -11.38 -9.59
CA LEU A 114 13.97 -12.56 -8.70
C LEU A 114 12.80 -13.54 -8.88
N ALA A 115 11.63 -13.04 -9.26
CA ALA A 115 10.44 -13.85 -9.50
C ALA A 115 10.46 -14.62 -10.83
N GLU A 116 11.37 -14.30 -11.76
CA GLU A 116 11.47 -14.99 -13.03
C GLU A 116 11.68 -16.51 -12.84
N GLY A 117 10.78 -17.30 -13.43
CA GLY A 117 10.80 -18.77 -13.31
C GLY A 117 10.52 -19.30 -11.89
N ALA A 118 10.00 -18.46 -10.97
CA ALA A 118 9.55 -18.93 -9.67
C ALA A 118 8.27 -19.77 -9.79
N LYS A 119 8.15 -20.82 -8.98
CA LYS A 119 6.92 -21.60 -8.84
C LYS A 119 5.99 -21.03 -7.78
N THR A 120 6.54 -20.25 -6.86
CA THR A 120 5.82 -19.47 -5.85
C THR A 120 5.58 -18.06 -6.35
N VAL A 121 4.75 -17.29 -5.67
CA VAL A 121 4.44 -15.92 -6.06
C VAL A 121 5.36 -14.92 -5.37
N PHE A 122 5.56 -13.79 -6.06
CA PHE A 122 6.22 -12.60 -5.56
C PHE A 122 5.30 -11.42 -5.83
N VAL A 123 4.67 -10.91 -4.79
CA VAL A 123 3.69 -9.81 -4.88
C VAL A 123 4.21 -8.63 -4.05
N PRO A 124 5.00 -7.75 -4.62
CA PRO A 124 5.38 -6.50 -3.95
C PRO A 124 4.23 -5.48 -4.04
N GLN A 125 4.40 -4.35 -3.35
CA GLN A 125 3.48 -3.21 -3.46
C GLN A 125 2.05 -3.50 -2.95
N CYS A 126 1.87 -4.42 -2.00
CA CYS A 126 0.56 -4.82 -1.49
C CYS A 126 -0.08 -3.81 -0.51
N GLY A 127 0.29 -2.54 -0.57
CA GLY A 127 -0.24 -1.51 0.33
C GLY A 127 -1.51 -0.83 -0.20
N LEU A 128 -1.65 0.44 0.19
CA LEU A 128 -2.71 1.32 -0.28
C LEU A 128 -2.34 1.97 -1.61
N ALA A 129 -1.15 2.60 -1.67
CA ALA A 129 -0.57 3.25 -2.84
C ALA A 129 0.98 3.22 -2.73
N PRO A 130 1.63 2.37 -3.51
CA PRO A 130 1.08 1.43 -4.49
C PRO A 130 0.28 0.29 -3.83
N GLY A 131 -0.62 -0.33 -4.60
CA GLY A 131 -1.45 -1.45 -4.15
C GLY A 131 -2.93 -1.27 -4.47
N PHE A 132 -3.77 -1.12 -3.47
CA PHE A 132 -5.24 -1.03 -3.64
C PHE A 132 -5.69 0.00 -4.67
N ILE A 133 -5.02 1.15 -4.77
CA ILE A 133 -5.35 2.18 -5.78
C ILE A 133 -5.18 1.66 -7.21
N SER A 134 -4.20 0.78 -7.45
CA SER A 134 -3.99 0.16 -8.77
C SER A 134 -5.09 -0.84 -9.10
N ILE A 135 -5.53 -1.61 -8.11
CA ILE A 135 -6.67 -2.54 -8.23
C ILE A 135 -7.95 -1.76 -8.55
N ALA A 136 -8.25 -0.69 -7.81
CA ALA A 136 -9.43 0.14 -8.04
C ALA A 136 -9.39 0.85 -9.41
N ALA A 137 -8.23 1.33 -9.83
CA ALA A 137 -8.09 1.93 -11.15
C ALA A 137 -8.24 0.91 -12.27
N ASN A 138 -7.70 -0.29 -12.10
CA ASN A 138 -7.81 -1.36 -13.07
C ASN A 138 -9.28 -1.77 -13.32
N GLU A 139 -10.09 -1.84 -12.27
CA GLU A 139 -11.54 -2.09 -12.42
C GLU A 139 -12.17 -1.07 -13.37
N LEU A 140 -11.90 0.23 -13.18
CA LEU A 140 -12.44 1.26 -14.07
C LEU A 140 -11.87 1.16 -15.49
N ILE A 141 -10.57 0.89 -15.64
CA ILE A 141 -9.89 0.78 -16.93
C ILE A 141 -10.54 -0.28 -17.82
N GLN A 142 -10.97 -1.40 -17.22
CA GLN A 142 -11.59 -2.51 -17.97
C GLN A 142 -12.93 -2.13 -18.62
N HIS A 143 -13.55 -1.02 -18.24
CA HIS A 143 -14.81 -0.57 -18.84
C HIS A 143 -14.64 0.19 -20.17
N PHE A 144 -13.41 0.56 -20.55
CA PHE A 144 -13.13 1.42 -21.69
C PHE A 144 -12.47 0.68 -22.87
N ASP A 145 -12.94 0.97 -24.08
CA ASP A 145 -12.36 0.46 -25.33
C ASP A 145 -11.03 1.18 -25.65
N GLU A 146 -10.97 2.49 -25.39
CA GLU A 146 -9.81 3.34 -25.62
C GLU A 146 -9.60 4.27 -24.41
N LEU A 147 -8.38 4.27 -23.86
CA LEU A 147 -8.03 5.09 -22.70
C LEU A 147 -7.46 6.45 -23.12
N LYS A 148 -7.93 7.52 -22.50
CA LYS A 148 -7.37 8.87 -22.65
C LYS A 148 -6.59 9.30 -21.41
N SER A 149 -7.18 9.17 -20.24
CA SER A 149 -6.55 9.64 -19.00
C SER A 149 -6.86 8.69 -17.84
N VAL A 150 -5.82 8.36 -17.05
CA VAL A 150 -5.94 7.67 -15.77
C VAL A 150 -5.30 8.52 -14.69
N LYS A 151 -6.08 8.91 -13.69
CA LYS A 151 -5.66 9.75 -12.56
C LYS A 151 -5.81 8.98 -11.27
N LEU A 152 -4.71 8.80 -10.53
CA LEU A 152 -4.66 8.17 -9.23
C LEU A 152 -4.33 9.21 -8.17
N ARG A 153 -5.16 9.32 -7.13
CA ARG A 153 -4.99 10.29 -6.05
C ARG A 153 -5.24 9.62 -4.71
N VAL A 154 -4.26 9.63 -3.84
CA VAL A 154 -4.38 9.05 -2.50
C VAL A 154 -3.85 10.02 -1.45
N GLY A 155 -4.55 10.12 -0.33
CA GLY A 155 -4.11 10.92 0.81
C GLY A 155 -4.35 10.20 2.13
N ALA A 156 -3.35 10.21 3.01
CA ALA A 156 -3.51 9.88 4.42
C ALA A 156 -3.30 11.16 5.22
N LEU A 157 -4.35 11.64 5.88
CA LEU A 157 -4.46 13.00 6.42
C LEU A 157 -4.99 12.98 7.85
N PRO A 158 -4.50 13.85 8.77
CA PRO A 158 -5.19 14.04 10.05
C PRO A 158 -6.59 14.61 9.81
N GLN A 159 -7.61 14.08 10.49
CA GLN A 159 -8.97 14.63 10.42
C GLN A 159 -9.01 16.09 10.94
N HIS A 160 -8.16 16.38 11.92
CA HIS A 160 -8.04 17.69 12.57
C HIS A 160 -6.59 18.18 12.50
N PRO A 161 -6.15 18.79 11.38
CA PRO A 161 -4.79 19.29 11.23
C PRO A 161 -4.50 20.43 12.23
N ASN A 162 -3.45 20.27 13.04
CA ASN A 162 -3.12 21.17 14.15
C ASN A 162 -1.68 21.69 14.11
N ASN A 163 -0.95 21.47 13.03
CA ASN A 163 0.41 21.94 12.86
C ASN A 163 0.59 22.65 11.51
N VAL A 164 1.73 23.31 11.34
CA VAL A 164 2.01 24.13 10.15
C VAL A 164 1.99 23.31 8.85
N LEU A 165 2.47 22.07 8.88
CA LEU A 165 2.43 21.18 7.71
C LEU A 165 1.04 20.60 7.44
N LYS A 166 0.09 20.76 8.39
CA LYS A 166 -1.24 20.13 8.32
C LYS A 166 -1.17 18.63 8.06
N TYR A 167 -0.15 17.98 8.63
CA TYR A 167 0.18 16.59 8.41
C TYR A 167 0.43 15.86 9.73
N SER A 168 0.34 14.54 9.71
CA SER A 168 0.71 13.66 10.82
C SER A 168 1.50 12.48 10.29
N LEU A 169 2.54 12.08 11.03
CA LEU A 169 3.37 10.91 10.70
C LEU A 169 2.64 9.63 11.11
N THR A 170 1.77 9.15 10.25
CA THR A 170 0.93 7.96 10.49
C THR A 170 1.60 6.67 10.03
N TRP A 171 2.59 6.75 9.14
CA TRP A 171 3.37 5.64 8.59
C TRP A 171 4.88 5.95 8.57
N SER A 172 5.68 5.28 7.75
CA SER A 172 7.14 5.40 7.68
C SER A 172 7.60 6.81 7.28
N THR A 173 8.38 7.47 8.14
CA THR A 173 9.00 8.77 7.81
C THR A 173 9.98 8.64 6.65
N ASP A 174 10.74 7.53 6.59
CA ASP A 174 11.66 7.25 5.48
C ASP A 174 10.90 7.11 4.16
N GLY A 175 9.75 6.39 4.16
CA GLY A 175 8.88 6.27 2.99
C GLY A 175 8.32 7.62 2.53
N VAL A 176 7.83 8.46 3.44
CA VAL A 176 7.35 9.83 3.12
C VAL A 176 8.46 10.67 2.45
N ILE A 177 9.69 10.63 2.99
CA ILE A 177 10.82 11.36 2.43
C ILE A 177 11.21 10.79 1.06
N ASN A 178 11.14 9.46 0.91
CA ASN A 178 11.43 8.78 -0.35
C ASN A 178 10.43 9.20 -1.45
N GLU A 179 9.13 9.17 -1.15
CA GLU A 179 8.07 9.63 -2.07
C GLU A 179 8.24 11.09 -2.50
N TYR A 180 8.63 11.99 -1.58
CA TYR A 180 8.80 13.42 -1.85
C TYR A 180 10.14 13.76 -2.53
N GLY A 181 11.09 12.84 -2.53
CA GLY A 181 12.47 13.11 -2.99
C GLY A 181 12.88 12.40 -4.27
N ASN A 182 12.15 11.41 -4.73
CA ASN A 182 12.50 10.62 -5.90
C ASN A 182 11.68 11.04 -7.14
N LEU A 183 12.21 10.78 -8.34
CA LEU A 183 11.49 10.98 -9.59
C LEU A 183 10.20 10.15 -9.62
N CYS A 184 9.19 10.68 -10.27
CA CYS A 184 7.86 10.10 -10.37
C CYS A 184 7.61 9.62 -11.79
N GLN A 185 7.26 8.35 -11.95
CA GLN A 185 6.84 7.83 -13.26
C GLN A 185 5.46 8.37 -13.65
N SER A 186 5.30 8.74 -14.90
CA SER A 186 4.04 9.20 -15.49
C SER A 186 4.00 8.83 -16.97
N ILE A 187 2.80 8.72 -17.53
CA ILE A 187 2.61 8.66 -18.98
C ILE A 187 2.10 10.02 -19.44
N VAL A 188 2.79 10.62 -20.40
CA VAL A 188 2.44 11.90 -21.03
C VAL A 188 2.48 11.72 -22.54
N ASP A 189 1.36 12.00 -23.20
CA ASP A 189 1.19 11.81 -24.65
C ASP A 189 1.59 10.40 -25.14
N GLY A 190 1.21 9.37 -24.35
CA GLY A 190 1.49 7.96 -24.64
C GLY A 190 2.94 7.54 -24.43
N THR A 191 3.74 8.38 -23.78
CA THR A 191 5.16 8.10 -23.53
C THR A 191 5.43 8.11 -22.03
N GLU A 192 6.15 7.10 -21.56
CA GLU A 192 6.63 7.08 -20.17
C GLU A 192 7.70 8.16 -19.97
N VAL A 193 7.52 8.96 -18.94
CA VAL A 193 8.42 10.06 -18.57
C VAL A 193 8.61 10.12 -17.06
N ASP A 194 9.80 10.54 -16.65
CA ASP A 194 10.07 10.92 -15.27
C ASP A 194 9.70 12.39 -15.04
N VAL A 195 8.84 12.64 -14.07
CA VAL A 195 8.48 13.99 -13.64
C VAL A 195 9.01 14.27 -12.22
N LEU A 196 9.21 15.55 -11.93
CA LEU A 196 9.73 15.94 -10.61
C LEU A 196 8.69 15.73 -9.51
N PRO A 197 9.11 15.22 -8.34
CA PRO A 197 8.26 15.20 -7.15
C PRO A 197 7.94 16.62 -6.69
N LEU A 198 6.86 16.81 -5.95
CA LEU A 198 6.37 18.09 -5.43
C LEU A 198 5.97 19.10 -6.53
N GLU A 199 5.90 18.67 -7.79
CA GLU A 199 5.44 19.46 -8.94
C GLU A 199 4.05 19.00 -9.41
N GLY A 200 3.51 19.65 -10.45
CA GLY A 200 2.20 19.31 -10.99
C GLY A 200 1.05 19.58 -10.00
N LEU A 201 1.20 20.60 -9.13
CA LEU A 201 0.22 20.96 -8.13
C LEU A 201 -1.15 21.24 -8.76
N GLU A 202 -2.19 20.59 -8.25
CA GLU A 202 -3.59 20.82 -8.62
C GLU A 202 -4.45 20.96 -7.36
N GLN A 203 -5.59 21.61 -7.49
CA GLN A 203 -6.63 21.65 -6.47
C GLN A 203 -7.69 20.60 -6.79
N ILE A 204 -8.13 19.87 -5.78
CA ILE A 204 -9.19 18.87 -5.89
C ILE A 204 -10.19 19.08 -4.77
N GLU A 205 -11.48 19.07 -5.11
CA GLU A 205 -12.57 19.16 -4.14
C GLU A 205 -13.20 17.77 -3.98
N ILE A 206 -13.29 17.29 -2.74
CA ILE A 206 -13.92 16.00 -2.41
C ILE A 206 -14.87 16.26 -1.23
N ASP A 207 -16.17 15.98 -1.43
CA ASP A 207 -17.24 16.20 -0.45
C ASP A 207 -17.26 17.63 0.11
N GLY A 208 -17.11 18.62 -0.77
CA GLY A 208 -17.15 20.05 -0.40
C GLY A 208 -15.91 20.53 0.37
N LYS A 209 -14.88 19.71 0.47
CA LYS A 209 -13.62 20.07 1.11
C LYS A 209 -12.50 20.18 0.09
N LEU A 210 -11.79 21.32 0.14
CA LEU A 210 -10.67 21.58 -0.76
C LEU A 210 -9.40 20.90 -0.26
N TYR A 211 -8.73 20.21 -1.17
CA TYR A 211 -7.41 19.61 -1.01
C TYR A 211 -6.48 20.08 -2.12
N GLU A 212 -5.20 19.80 -1.98
CA GLU A 212 -4.23 19.89 -3.05
C GLU A 212 -3.68 18.50 -3.36
N ALA A 213 -3.29 18.27 -4.62
CA ALA A 213 -2.60 17.06 -5.03
C ALA A 213 -1.38 17.40 -5.89
N PHE A 214 -0.29 16.65 -5.72
CA PHE A 214 0.98 16.87 -6.40
C PHE A 214 1.76 15.58 -6.56
N ASN A 215 2.71 15.56 -7.49
CA ASN A 215 3.49 14.37 -7.82
C ASN A 215 4.29 13.85 -6.64
N THR A 216 4.19 12.55 -6.37
CA THR A 216 5.06 11.79 -5.48
C THR A 216 5.42 10.44 -6.12
N SER A 217 6.59 9.90 -5.78
CA SER A 217 7.07 8.67 -6.41
C SER A 217 6.35 7.42 -5.88
N GLY A 218 6.43 6.35 -6.64
CA GLY A 218 6.01 4.99 -6.26
C GLY A 218 4.53 4.67 -6.45
N GLY A 219 3.64 5.63 -6.27
CA GLY A 219 2.20 5.37 -6.18
C GLY A 219 1.50 4.92 -7.48
N LEU A 220 2.15 5.06 -8.64
CA LEU A 220 1.63 4.51 -9.90
C LEU A 220 1.72 2.98 -9.94
N GLY A 221 2.63 2.40 -9.17
CA GLY A 221 2.85 0.95 -9.14
C GLY A 221 3.25 0.41 -10.50
N SER A 222 2.73 -0.76 -10.86
CA SER A 222 2.97 -1.46 -12.12
C SER A 222 2.04 -1.03 -13.27
N LEU A 223 1.04 -0.18 -13.00
CA LEU A 223 0.06 0.24 -14.03
C LEU A 223 0.70 0.89 -15.25
N GLY A 224 1.80 1.64 -15.07
CA GLY A 224 2.57 2.21 -16.18
C GLY A 224 3.09 1.15 -17.13
N ASN A 225 3.63 0.05 -16.60
CA ASN A 225 4.13 -1.08 -17.38
C ASN A 225 2.98 -1.82 -18.12
N THR A 226 1.82 -1.93 -17.45
CA THR A 226 0.66 -2.70 -17.99
C THR A 226 -0.11 -1.91 -19.05
N TYR A 227 -0.28 -0.60 -18.87
CA TYR A 227 -1.17 0.22 -19.70
C TYR A 227 -0.49 1.39 -20.42
N GLY A 228 0.83 1.63 -20.21
CA GLY A 228 1.51 2.81 -20.71
C GLY A 228 1.39 3.03 -22.22
N GLU A 229 1.39 1.97 -23.02
CA GLU A 229 1.22 2.03 -24.48
C GLU A 229 -0.24 2.24 -24.92
N ARG A 230 -1.22 2.10 -24.00
CA ARG A 230 -2.66 2.13 -24.29
C ARG A 230 -3.35 3.40 -23.79
N VAL A 231 -2.66 4.27 -23.07
CA VAL A 231 -3.22 5.46 -22.45
C VAL A 231 -2.47 6.71 -22.88
N THR A 232 -3.19 7.81 -23.15
CA THR A 232 -2.54 9.07 -23.49
C THR A 232 -1.86 9.72 -22.28
N THR A 233 -2.53 9.71 -21.11
CA THR A 233 -1.99 10.30 -19.89
C THR A 233 -2.31 9.43 -18.68
N MET A 234 -1.30 9.12 -17.87
CA MET A 234 -1.47 8.40 -16.60
C MET A 234 -0.53 8.99 -15.55
N ASN A 235 -1.07 9.32 -14.36
CA ASN A 235 -0.27 9.85 -13.28
C ASN A 235 -0.84 9.56 -11.91
N TYR A 236 0.05 9.50 -10.93
CA TYR A 236 -0.27 9.43 -9.52
C TYR A 236 0.10 10.76 -8.83
N LYS A 237 -0.74 11.22 -7.91
CA LYS A 237 -0.44 12.34 -7.02
C LYS A 237 -0.93 12.04 -5.61
N THR A 238 -0.19 12.51 -4.62
CA THR A 238 -0.63 12.44 -3.24
C THR A 238 -1.56 13.61 -2.91
N ILE A 239 -2.64 13.33 -2.14
CA ILE A 239 -3.57 14.35 -1.65
C ILE A 239 -3.07 14.88 -0.30
N ARG A 240 -3.07 16.20 -0.14
CA ARG A 240 -2.74 16.90 1.11
C ARG A 240 -3.67 18.09 1.35
N TYR A 241 -3.61 18.68 2.52
CA TYR A 241 -4.29 19.97 2.77
C TYR A 241 -3.56 21.12 2.09
N PRO A 242 -4.27 22.16 1.60
CA PRO A 242 -3.68 23.29 0.88
C PRO A 242 -2.53 23.95 1.64
N GLY A 243 -1.39 24.13 0.95
CA GLY A 243 -0.17 24.73 1.47
C GLY A 243 0.90 23.73 1.93
N HIS A 244 0.59 22.43 2.05
CA HIS A 244 1.58 21.42 2.45
C HIS A 244 2.71 21.27 1.42
N CYS A 245 2.37 21.19 0.13
CA CYS A 245 3.34 21.04 -0.95
C CYS A 245 4.39 22.13 -0.94
N GLU A 246 3.99 23.38 -0.80
CA GLU A 246 4.90 24.54 -0.77
C GLU A 246 5.87 24.46 0.42
N GLN A 247 5.37 24.07 1.59
CA GLN A 247 6.20 23.95 2.79
C GLN A 247 7.23 22.81 2.68
N ILE A 248 6.82 21.66 2.15
CA ILE A 248 7.75 20.54 1.92
C ILE A 248 8.75 20.90 0.84
N ARG A 249 8.33 21.59 -0.24
CA ARG A 249 9.22 22.08 -1.28
C ARG A 249 10.28 23.06 -0.73
N LEU A 250 9.90 23.94 0.19
CA LEU A 250 10.84 24.79 0.90
C LEU A 250 11.90 23.95 1.65
N LEU A 251 11.48 22.95 2.41
CA LEU A 251 12.40 22.09 3.16
C LEU A 251 13.32 21.29 2.23
N MET A 252 12.75 20.57 1.27
CA MET A 252 13.51 19.62 0.45
C MET A 252 14.36 20.31 -0.61
N ASN A 253 13.80 21.27 -1.32
CA ASN A 253 14.45 21.93 -2.45
C ASN A 253 15.11 23.26 -2.03
N GLY A 254 14.37 24.13 -1.33
CA GLY A 254 14.86 25.44 -0.89
C GLY A 254 16.01 25.33 0.11
N LEU A 255 15.85 24.50 1.14
CA LEU A 255 16.88 24.23 2.15
C LEU A 255 17.79 23.05 1.79
N LYS A 256 17.58 22.41 0.63
CA LYS A 256 18.38 21.28 0.10
C LYS A 256 18.39 20.04 1.01
N LEU A 257 17.39 19.86 1.87
CA LEU A 257 17.33 18.71 2.79
C LEU A 257 17.06 17.38 2.06
N ASN A 258 16.71 17.38 0.76
CA ASN A 258 16.69 16.16 -0.04
C ASN A 258 18.10 15.52 -0.17
N HIS A 259 19.16 16.29 0.01
CA HIS A 259 20.54 15.79 0.04
C HIS A 259 21.02 15.40 1.45
N ASP A 260 20.22 15.71 2.48
CA ASP A 260 20.45 15.32 3.88
C ASP A 260 19.14 14.80 4.51
N ARG A 261 18.71 13.66 4.00
CA ARG A 261 17.43 13.02 4.40
C ARG A 261 17.42 12.61 5.88
N SER A 262 18.57 12.32 6.46
CA SER A 262 18.69 11.99 7.87
C SER A 262 18.35 13.18 8.78
N THR A 263 18.81 14.38 8.43
CA THR A 263 18.43 15.60 9.12
C THR A 263 16.95 15.93 8.91
N LEU A 264 16.43 15.79 7.68
CA LEU A 264 15.00 15.99 7.40
C LEU A 264 14.13 15.04 8.24
N LYS A 265 14.48 13.76 8.30
CA LYS A 265 13.79 12.75 9.10
C LYS A 265 13.70 13.18 10.56
N ARG A 266 14.83 13.57 11.17
CA ARG A 266 14.88 14.04 12.55
C ARG A 266 14.01 15.28 12.78
N ILE A 267 14.00 16.23 11.83
CA ILE A 267 13.14 17.42 11.90
C ILE A 267 11.67 17.02 11.88
N LEU A 268 11.26 16.18 10.94
CA LEU A 268 9.87 15.75 10.80
C LEU A 268 9.41 14.95 12.02
N GLU A 269 10.19 14.00 12.49
CA GLU A 269 9.87 13.19 13.68
C GLU A 269 9.76 14.01 14.97
N ASN A 270 10.52 15.10 15.09
CA ASN A 270 10.42 16.01 16.23
C ASN A 270 9.26 17.00 16.15
N ALA A 271 8.89 17.43 14.94
CA ALA A 271 7.96 18.54 14.74
C ALA A 271 6.53 18.11 14.35
N VAL A 272 6.39 16.95 13.72
CA VAL A 272 5.11 16.48 13.19
C VAL A 272 4.51 15.42 14.12
N PRO A 273 3.31 15.68 14.69
CA PRO A 273 2.69 14.74 15.62
C PRO A 273 2.24 13.46 14.93
N GLN A 274 2.06 12.42 15.73
CA GLN A 274 1.36 11.21 15.34
C GLN A 274 -0.11 11.32 15.75
N THR A 275 -1.00 10.66 15.01
CA THR A 275 -2.43 10.58 15.34
C THR A 275 -3.00 9.22 14.96
N LEU A 276 -4.01 8.78 15.71
CA LEU A 276 -4.90 7.69 15.29
C LEU A 276 -6.18 8.24 14.65
N GLN A 277 -6.38 9.56 14.63
CA GLN A 277 -7.53 10.23 14.04
C GLN A 277 -7.17 10.77 12.65
N ASP A 278 -6.88 9.89 11.74
CA ASP A 278 -6.62 10.17 10.33
C ASP A 278 -7.83 9.84 9.45
N VAL A 279 -7.74 10.17 8.19
CA VAL A 279 -8.63 9.73 7.13
C VAL A 279 -7.77 9.38 5.92
N VAL A 280 -8.03 8.23 5.34
CA VAL A 280 -7.49 7.84 4.04
C VAL A 280 -8.51 8.25 2.98
N ILE A 281 -8.05 8.96 1.95
CA ILE A 281 -8.85 9.35 0.78
C ILE A 281 -8.27 8.63 -0.42
N ILE A 282 -9.11 7.89 -1.13
CA ILE A 282 -8.77 7.13 -2.33
C ILE A 282 -9.60 7.71 -3.47
N TYR A 283 -8.95 8.13 -4.54
CA TYR A 283 -9.61 8.65 -5.73
C TYR A 283 -8.90 8.12 -6.97
N ALA A 284 -9.63 7.41 -7.82
CA ALA A 284 -9.21 7.04 -9.15
C ALA A 284 -10.23 7.58 -10.17
N ALA A 285 -9.75 8.13 -11.28
CA ALA A 285 -10.62 8.56 -12.37
C ALA A 285 -10.02 8.11 -13.71
N VAL A 286 -10.87 7.54 -14.55
CA VAL A 286 -10.52 7.07 -15.89
C VAL A 286 -11.41 7.78 -16.89
N THR A 287 -10.80 8.41 -17.88
CA THR A 287 -11.48 9.03 -19.03
C THR A 287 -11.09 8.27 -20.28
N GLY A 288 -12.06 7.95 -21.10
CA GLY A 288 -11.83 7.17 -22.33
C GLY A 288 -13.09 7.06 -23.18
N PHE A 289 -13.01 6.25 -24.24
CA PHE A 289 -14.18 5.91 -25.06
C PHE A 289 -14.75 4.56 -24.62
N GLN A 290 -16.06 4.52 -24.48
CA GLN A 290 -16.87 3.33 -24.26
C GLN A 290 -18.04 3.35 -25.24
N ASP A 291 -18.18 2.33 -26.07
CA ASP A 291 -19.20 2.27 -27.15
C ASP A 291 -19.18 3.51 -28.07
N GLY A 292 -18.02 4.09 -28.32
CA GLY A 292 -17.81 5.28 -29.15
C GLY A 292 -18.16 6.63 -28.48
N GLU A 293 -18.57 6.64 -27.19
CA GLU A 293 -18.84 7.83 -26.43
C GLU A 293 -17.69 8.14 -25.46
N LEU A 294 -17.29 9.42 -25.39
CA LEU A 294 -16.31 9.87 -24.41
C LEU A 294 -16.96 9.93 -23.02
N ARG A 295 -16.44 9.16 -22.09
CA ARG A 295 -16.94 9.07 -20.70
C ARG A 295 -15.82 9.26 -19.70
N GLU A 296 -16.20 9.60 -18.48
CA GLU A 296 -15.34 9.55 -17.29
C GLU A 296 -16.03 8.73 -16.21
N GLU A 297 -15.30 7.75 -15.67
CA GLU A 297 -15.72 7.01 -14.48
C GLU A 297 -14.73 7.28 -13.35
N ASN A 298 -15.23 7.26 -12.12
CA ASN A 298 -14.38 7.45 -10.95
C ASN A 298 -14.76 6.53 -9.80
N TYR A 299 -13.75 6.23 -8.99
CA TYR A 299 -13.85 5.56 -7.71
C TYR A 299 -13.41 6.54 -6.62
N VAL A 300 -14.27 6.82 -5.65
CA VAL A 300 -13.96 7.68 -4.52
C VAL A 300 -14.31 6.95 -3.23
N ASN A 301 -13.35 6.85 -2.33
CA ASN A 301 -13.56 6.22 -1.04
C ASN A 301 -12.84 6.98 0.08
N LYS A 302 -13.41 6.99 1.28
CA LYS A 302 -12.82 7.50 2.51
C LYS A 302 -12.85 6.42 3.58
N VAL A 303 -11.68 6.03 4.05
CA VAL A 303 -11.55 5.09 5.16
C VAL A 303 -11.18 5.85 6.43
N TYR A 304 -11.78 5.49 7.53
CA TYR A 304 -11.59 6.10 8.84
C TYR A 304 -10.96 5.10 9.83
N PRO A 305 -10.42 5.58 10.96
CA PRO A 305 -9.96 4.71 12.05
C PRO A 305 -11.09 3.82 12.56
N GLU A 306 -10.74 2.58 12.86
CA GLU A 306 -11.70 1.58 13.31
C GLU A 306 -11.12 0.72 14.44
N LEU A 307 -12.01 0.12 15.22
CA LEU A 307 -11.65 -0.88 16.22
C LEU A 307 -11.47 -2.24 15.55
N VAL A 308 -10.25 -2.78 15.66
CA VAL A 308 -9.95 -4.16 15.26
C VAL A 308 -9.46 -4.87 16.51
N SER A 309 -10.12 -5.95 16.89
CA SER A 309 -9.82 -6.74 18.11
C SER A 309 -9.74 -5.86 19.36
N ASP A 310 -10.77 -5.02 19.58
CA ASP A 310 -10.90 -4.08 20.71
C ASP A 310 -9.81 -3.00 20.81
N ARG A 311 -8.96 -2.85 19.79
CA ARG A 311 -7.94 -1.80 19.68
C ARG A 311 -8.23 -0.86 18.54
N LEU A 312 -8.10 0.46 18.80
CA LEU A 312 -8.25 1.49 17.77
C LEU A 312 -6.99 1.52 16.89
N TRP A 313 -7.20 1.42 15.57
CA TRP A 313 -6.17 1.57 14.55
C TRP A 313 -6.48 2.75 13.65
N SER A 314 -5.45 3.40 13.16
CA SER A 314 -5.60 4.51 12.21
C SER A 314 -6.01 4.01 10.82
N ALA A 315 -6.63 4.89 10.03
CA ALA A 315 -7.09 4.55 8.68
C ALA A 315 -5.95 4.06 7.78
N ILE A 316 -4.76 4.68 7.85
CA ILE A 316 -3.60 4.25 7.05
C ILE A 316 -3.07 2.88 7.50
N GLN A 317 -3.10 2.58 8.81
CA GLN A 317 -2.70 1.26 9.29
C GLN A 317 -3.65 0.18 8.79
N ILE A 318 -4.96 0.44 8.90
CA ILE A 318 -6.02 -0.49 8.46
C ILE A 318 -5.89 -0.72 6.94
N THR A 319 -5.88 0.32 6.13
CA THR A 319 -5.82 0.17 4.67
C THR A 319 -4.55 -0.55 4.20
N THR A 320 -3.40 -0.25 4.82
CA THR A 320 -2.15 -0.92 4.47
C THR A 320 -2.16 -2.40 4.85
N ALA A 321 -2.60 -2.74 6.07
CA ALA A 321 -2.66 -4.12 6.53
C ALA A 321 -3.74 -4.93 5.79
N ALA A 322 -4.92 -4.33 5.57
CA ALA A 322 -6.00 -4.93 4.79
C ALA A 322 -5.57 -5.27 3.36
N GLY A 323 -4.83 -4.37 2.69
CA GLY A 323 -4.30 -4.60 1.36
C GLY A 323 -3.45 -5.86 1.28
N ILE A 324 -2.40 -5.94 2.08
CA ILE A 324 -1.48 -7.09 2.02
C ILE A 324 -2.11 -8.39 2.53
N CYS A 325 -2.95 -8.33 3.57
CA CYS A 325 -3.62 -9.52 4.08
C CYS A 325 -4.63 -10.09 3.06
N SER A 326 -5.42 -9.22 2.38
CA SER A 326 -6.39 -9.68 1.38
C SER A 326 -5.71 -10.27 0.15
N VAL A 327 -4.66 -9.63 -0.35
CA VAL A 327 -3.88 -10.16 -1.49
C VAL A 327 -3.25 -11.51 -1.14
N MET A 328 -2.62 -11.63 0.03
CA MET A 328 -2.04 -12.90 0.48
C MET A 328 -3.12 -13.99 0.63
N ASP A 329 -4.26 -13.67 1.24
CA ASP A 329 -5.35 -14.61 1.47
C ASP A 329 -5.95 -15.12 0.15
N LEU A 330 -6.14 -14.26 -0.86
CA LEU A 330 -6.58 -14.65 -2.19
C LEU A 330 -5.59 -15.60 -2.88
N VAL A 331 -4.29 -15.28 -2.81
CA VAL A 331 -3.23 -16.13 -3.37
C VAL A 331 -3.18 -17.49 -2.68
N LEU A 332 -3.15 -17.52 -1.34
CA LEU A 332 -3.00 -18.77 -0.59
C LEU A 332 -4.26 -19.63 -0.61
N SER A 333 -5.44 -19.04 -0.86
CA SER A 333 -6.69 -19.77 -1.07
C SER A 333 -6.75 -20.44 -2.45
N ASN A 334 -6.03 -19.90 -3.45
CA ASN A 334 -6.02 -20.39 -4.83
C ASN A 334 -4.61 -20.44 -5.42
N PRO A 335 -3.65 -21.13 -4.80
CA PRO A 335 -2.24 -21.03 -5.16
C PRO A 335 -1.91 -21.53 -6.58
N SER A 336 -2.76 -22.38 -7.17
CA SER A 336 -2.59 -22.84 -8.56
C SER A 336 -2.85 -21.77 -9.61
N ASN A 337 -3.50 -20.67 -9.25
CA ASN A 337 -3.83 -19.58 -10.18
C ASN A 337 -2.70 -18.56 -10.32
N TYR A 338 -1.69 -18.61 -9.44
CA TYR A 338 -0.67 -17.60 -9.34
C TYR A 338 0.74 -18.19 -9.32
N SER A 339 1.68 -17.60 -10.04
CA SER A 339 3.09 -17.96 -10.02
C SER A 339 3.97 -16.85 -10.55
N GLY A 340 5.20 -16.75 -10.04
CA GLY A 340 6.12 -15.70 -10.48
C GLY A 340 5.77 -14.33 -9.91
N PHE A 341 6.06 -13.28 -10.65
CA PHE A 341 5.68 -11.90 -10.28
C PHE A 341 4.21 -11.66 -10.58
N ILE A 342 3.48 -11.15 -9.61
CA ILE A 342 2.07 -10.77 -9.76
C ILE A 342 1.94 -9.27 -9.49
N ALA A 343 1.41 -8.54 -10.47
CA ALA A 343 1.12 -7.12 -10.34
C ALA A 343 -0.20 -6.90 -9.58
N GLN A 344 -0.33 -5.75 -8.91
CA GLN A 344 -1.55 -5.46 -8.12
C GLN A 344 -2.82 -5.43 -8.97
N GLU A 345 -2.73 -4.94 -10.19
CA GLU A 345 -3.85 -4.90 -11.15
C GLU A 345 -4.30 -6.27 -11.68
N GLU A 346 -3.63 -7.36 -11.30
CA GLU A 346 -4.10 -8.72 -11.60
C GLU A 346 -5.17 -9.21 -10.61
N PHE A 347 -5.39 -8.49 -9.51
CA PHE A 347 -6.46 -8.78 -8.55
C PHE A 347 -7.74 -8.02 -8.91
N GLY A 348 -8.90 -8.68 -8.81
CA GLY A 348 -10.20 -8.05 -8.99
C GLY A 348 -10.58 -7.16 -7.78
N LEU A 349 -11.12 -5.97 -8.04
CA LEU A 349 -11.58 -5.08 -6.97
C LEU A 349 -12.65 -5.74 -6.11
N ILE A 350 -13.60 -6.44 -6.73
CA ILE A 350 -14.68 -7.14 -6.03
C ILE A 350 -14.11 -8.25 -5.14
N ASP A 351 -13.14 -9.02 -5.64
CA ASP A 351 -12.52 -10.10 -4.87
C ASP A 351 -11.82 -9.55 -3.62
N ILE A 352 -11.16 -8.37 -3.74
CA ILE A 352 -10.57 -7.69 -2.58
C ILE A 352 -11.65 -7.20 -1.62
N LEU A 353 -12.70 -6.52 -2.10
CA LEU A 353 -13.74 -5.95 -1.21
C LEU A 353 -14.61 -7.01 -0.52
N GLU A 354 -14.80 -8.19 -1.13
CA GLU A 354 -15.50 -9.33 -0.55
C GLU A 354 -14.59 -10.20 0.34
N ASN A 355 -13.25 -10.01 0.27
CA ASN A 355 -12.32 -10.72 1.13
C ASN A 355 -12.42 -10.19 2.57
N ARG A 356 -12.41 -11.10 3.54
CA ARG A 356 -12.52 -10.80 4.99
C ARG A 356 -11.52 -9.76 5.51
N PHE A 357 -10.36 -9.61 4.88
CA PHE A 357 -9.38 -8.56 5.22
C PHE A 357 -9.59 -7.29 4.40
N GLY A 358 -10.10 -7.43 3.18
CA GLY A 358 -10.35 -6.30 2.27
C GLY A 358 -11.65 -5.55 2.58
N GLU A 359 -12.55 -6.12 3.39
CA GLU A 359 -13.83 -5.50 3.78
C GLU A 359 -13.65 -4.12 4.44
N TYR A 360 -12.51 -3.87 5.07
CA TYR A 360 -12.19 -2.56 5.65
C TYR A 360 -12.16 -1.43 4.60
N TYR A 361 -11.94 -1.73 3.34
CA TYR A 361 -12.11 -0.76 2.25
C TYR A 361 -13.58 -0.55 1.88
N ALA A 362 -14.47 -1.49 2.19
CA ALA A 362 -15.90 -1.39 1.90
C ALA A 362 -16.68 -0.59 2.95
N HIS A 363 -16.18 -0.45 4.19
CA HIS A 363 -16.85 0.24 5.29
C HIS A 363 -16.97 1.76 5.11
N GLY A 364 -16.19 2.39 4.23
CA GLY A 364 -16.19 3.83 3.99
C GLY A 364 -16.92 4.22 2.72
N GLY A 365 -18.20 4.40 2.73
CA GLY A 365 -19.07 4.99 1.69
C GLY A 365 -18.50 5.01 0.25
N THR A 366 -18.66 3.93 -0.49
CA THR A 366 -18.28 3.79 -1.88
C THR A 366 -19.33 4.42 -2.80
N ASN A 367 -18.91 5.36 -3.63
CA ASN A 367 -19.64 5.71 -4.85
C ASN A 367 -19.00 4.94 -6.02
N LEU A 368 -19.19 3.62 -6.07
CA LEU A 368 -18.97 2.87 -7.30
C LEU A 368 -20.12 3.20 -8.25
N THR A 369 -19.82 3.80 -9.40
CA THR A 369 -20.82 4.14 -10.42
C THR A 369 -21.26 2.96 -11.26
N SER A 370 -20.67 1.77 -11.08
CA SER A 370 -21.18 0.56 -11.74
C SER A 370 -22.42 0.03 -11.01
N ALA A 371 -23.49 -0.23 -11.77
CA ALA A 371 -24.78 -0.71 -11.23
C ALA A 371 -24.67 -2.04 -10.46
N GLU A 372 -23.66 -2.85 -10.72
CA GLU A 372 -23.44 -4.14 -10.05
C GLU A 372 -22.82 -4.02 -8.66
N ALA A 373 -21.89 -3.09 -8.44
CA ALA A 373 -21.28 -2.85 -7.14
C ALA A 373 -22.28 -2.21 -6.17
N VAL A 374 -23.16 -1.33 -6.67
CA VAL A 374 -24.26 -0.73 -5.90
C VAL A 374 -25.31 -1.77 -5.51
N ALA A 375 -25.58 -2.76 -6.35
CA ALA A 375 -26.57 -3.80 -6.07
C ALA A 375 -26.11 -4.80 -4.98
N ARG A 376 -24.81 -5.06 -4.86
CA ARG A 376 -24.28 -6.02 -3.88
C ARG A 376 -24.02 -5.40 -2.51
N GLY A 377 -23.57 -4.13 -2.47
CA GLY A 377 -23.40 -3.39 -1.20
C GLY A 377 -24.70 -3.08 -0.46
N ALA A 378 -25.84 -3.02 -1.18
CA ALA A 378 -27.15 -2.78 -0.56
C ALA A 378 -27.76 -4.01 0.12
N THR A 379 -27.23 -5.22 -0.07
CA THR A 379 -27.77 -6.47 0.52
C THR A 379 -27.12 -6.84 1.87
N GLY A 380 -26.01 -6.15 2.27
CA GLY A 380 -25.26 -6.42 3.51
C GLY A 380 -25.82 -5.77 4.79
N HIS A 381 -26.84 -4.91 4.72
CA HIS A 381 -27.36 -4.16 5.89
C HIS A 381 -28.78 -4.55 6.30
N GLN A 382 -29.12 -5.83 6.25
CA GLN A 382 -30.32 -6.35 6.95
C GLN A 382 -30.01 -7.70 7.60
N ARG A 383 -29.28 -7.65 8.72
CA ARG A 383 -29.48 -8.65 9.81
C ARG A 383 -28.95 -8.09 11.11
#